data_9a5f708f8cef8ee2575ae2b578c39c6c
#
_entry.id   9a5f708f8cef8ee2575ae2b578c39c6c
#
_cell.length_a   1.000
_cell.length_b   1.000
_cell.length_c   1.000
_cell.angle_alpha   90.00
_cell.angle_beta   90.00
_cell.angle_gamma   90.00
#
_symmetry.space_group_name_H-M   'P 1'
#
loop_
_entity.id
_entity.type
_entity.pdbx_description
1 polymer ?
#
loop_
_entity_poly.entity_id
_entity_poly.type
_entity_poly.pdbx_seq_one_letter_code
_entity_poly.pdbx_strand_id
1 'polypeptide(L)'
;MKKIVDKFINVITSMRFKVFVITFIAIIIPVIVSNFLIGKMAVNNYSKQRFEKFKTQNYILRNCILSENYMDNQDSEIAEAEMSQLATGFEGRVEVINSDYIIIKDTYNSDEGKTNISSSVIKAMTGDEVYNYYEEQEYVEYVLPIISTATDVNGNSQTKILGAMYTRYSTTAFKEFYYTILNYIVVIDLLLGVFALIMSWICSRILVKPIKSIEESIERISNGNLKANIEEKGETEVKNIIREFNQMVEIIAKQDESRQQFVSNVSHELKTPITSMKVLADSLVGQENVPEELYQEFLTDIAKEIDRENDIITDLLNLVRMDSGNDKINISTVNINELVESTLKRLRP
;
A
#
# COMPACT_ATOMS: atom_id res chain seq x y z
N MET A 1 -22.29 1.91 -26.89
CA MET A 1 -22.32 1.82 -25.43
C MET A 1 -21.64 0.53 -24.92
N LYS A 2 -21.96 -0.68 -25.38
CA LYS A 2 -21.38 -1.96 -24.94
C LYS A 2 -19.83 -2.01 -25.04
N LYS A 3 -19.22 -1.61 -26.16
CA LYS A 3 -17.75 -1.53 -26.34
C LYS A 3 -17.01 -0.61 -25.36
N ILE A 4 -17.67 0.48 -24.91
CA ILE A 4 -17.08 1.41 -23.92
C ILE A 4 -17.14 0.80 -22.53
N VAL A 5 -18.25 0.12 -22.20
CA VAL A 5 -18.42 -0.60 -20.92
C VAL A 5 -17.42 -1.76 -20.82
N ASP A 6 -17.26 -2.57 -21.87
CA ASP A 6 -16.32 -3.68 -21.92
C ASP A 6 -14.85 -3.18 -21.77
N LYS A 7 -14.50 -2.05 -22.42
CA LYS A 7 -13.16 -1.44 -22.29
C LYS A 7 -12.92 -0.92 -20.86
N PHE A 8 -13.96 -0.36 -20.22
CA PHE A 8 -13.89 0.14 -18.84
C PHE A 8 -13.75 -1.02 -17.83
N ILE A 9 -14.51 -2.08 -18.01
CA ILE A 9 -14.41 -3.32 -17.20
C ILE A 9 -12.99 -3.92 -17.32
N ASN A 10 -12.46 -4.01 -18.53
CA ASN A 10 -11.10 -4.54 -18.76
C ASN A 10 -10.00 -3.68 -18.10
N VAL A 11 -10.18 -2.37 -18.01
CA VAL A 11 -9.25 -1.50 -17.28
C VAL A 11 -9.31 -1.75 -15.79
N ILE A 12 -10.51 -1.83 -15.19
CA ILE A 12 -10.71 -2.04 -13.76
C ILE A 12 -10.25 -3.44 -13.33
N THR A 13 -10.46 -4.46 -14.16
CA THR A 13 -10.04 -5.84 -13.89
C THR A 13 -8.55 -6.05 -14.10
N SER A 14 -7.87 -5.12 -14.79
CA SER A 14 -6.45 -5.24 -15.08
C SER A 14 -5.60 -5.24 -13.79
N MET A 15 -4.58 -6.08 -13.75
CA MET A 15 -3.64 -6.16 -12.63
C MET A 15 -2.95 -4.80 -12.36
N ARG A 16 -2.67 -4.03 -13.41
CA ARG A 16 -2.10 -2.67 -13.30
C ARG A 16 -2.99 -1.75 -12.49
N PHE A 17 -4.29 -1.73 -12.79
CA PHE A 17 -5.25 -0.88 -12.09
C PHE A 17 -5.41 -1.31 -10.63
N LYS A 18 -5.47 -2.61 -10.35
CA LYS A 18 -5.57 -3.15 -8.98
C LYS A 18 -4.35 -2.78 -8.14
N VAL A 19 -3.14 -2.98 -8.66
CA VAL A 19 -1.90 -2.61 -7.97
C VAL A 19 -1.84 -1.09 -7.75
N PHE A 20 -2.20 -0.29 -8.75
CA PHE A 20 -2.28 1.17 -8.63
C PHE A 20 -3.23 1.60 -7.49
N VAL A 21 -4.45 1.06 -7.46
CA VAL A 21 -5.44 1.42 -6.43
C VAL A 21 -4.98 0.97 -5.05
N ILE A 22 -4.45 -0.25 -4.90
CA ILE A 22 -3.99 -0.76 -3.61
C ILE A 22 -2.84 0.10 -3.08
N THR A 23 -1.84 0.41 -3.91
CA THR A 23 -0.70 1.24 -3.50
C THR A 23 -1.11 2.68 -3.21
N PHE A 24 -2.02 3.25 -3.98
CA PHE A 24 -2.57 4.57 -3.74
C PHE A 24 -3.30 4.65 -2.39
N ILE A 25 -4.20 3.69 -2.11
CA ILE A 25 -4.94 3.61 -0.85
C ILE A 25 -3.98 3.40 0.33
N ALA A 26 -2.96 2.53 0.17
CA ALA A 26 -1.97 2.25 1.20
C ALA A 26 -1.13 3.50 1.59
N ILE A 27 -0.91 4.43 0.66
CA ILE A 27 -0.19 5.67 0.93
C ILE A 27 -1.15 6.74 1.50
N ILE A 28 -2.33 6.92 0.91
CA ILE A 28 -3.18 8.08 1.21
C ILE A 28 -3.92 7.95 2.55
N ILE A 29 -4.34 6.74 2.93
CA ILE A 29 -5.09 6.54 4.19
C ILE A 29 -4.24 6.93 5.42
N PRO A 30 -2.99 6.45 5.59
CA PRO A 30 -2.15 6.84 6.74
C PRO A 30 -1.88 8.35 6.78
N VAL A 31 -1.73 9.00 5.61
CA VAL A 31 -1.50 10.44 5.52
C VAL A 31 -2.70 11.21 6.05
N ILE A 32 -3.91 10.92 5.56
CA ILE A 32 -5.14 11.59 6.01
C ILE A 32 -5.36 11.37 7.51
N VAL A 33 -5.20 10.14 7.99
CA VAL A 33 -5.36 9.82 9.42
C VAL A 33 -4.34 10.55 10.27
N SER A 34 -3.07 10.57 9.86
CA SER A 34 -2.00 11.28 10.58
C SER A 34 -2.25 12.78 10.64
N ASN A 35 -2.61 13.41 9.53
CA ASN A 35 -2.89 14.85 9.47
C ASN A 35 -4.13 15.22 10.30
N PHE A 36 -5.17 14.40 10.28
CA PHE A 36 -6.33 14.59 11.14
C PHE A 36 -5.97 14.54 12.63
N LEU A 37 -5.15 13.57 13.04
CA LEU A 37 -4.69 13.44 14.44
C LEU A 37 -3.81 14.60 14.84
N ILE A 38 -2.84 15.00 14.00
CA ILE A 38 -1.93 16.13 14.25
C ILE A 38 -2.74 17.43 14.36
N GLY A 39 -3.67 17.67 13.43
CA GLY A 39 -4.53 18.84 13.47
C GLY A 39 -5.36 18.92 14.76
N LYS A 40 -5.99 17.81 15.16
CA LYS A 40 -6.73 17.74 16.42
C LYS A 40 -5.86 17.99 17.65
N MET A 41 -4.63 17.41 17.67
CA MET A 41 -3.68 17.63 18.77
C MET A 41 -3.20 19.07 18.82
N ALA A 42 -2.89 19.68 17.69
CA ALA A 42 -2.41 21.08 17.61
C ALA A 42 -3.49 22.04 18.14
N VAL A 43 -4.73 21.87 17.70
CA VAL A 43 -5.86 22.67 18.14
C VAL A 43 -6.11 22.51 19.65
N ASN A 44 -6.12 21.28 20.13
CA ASN A 44 -6.33 21.00 21.56
C ASN A 44 -5.21 21.58 22.45
N ASN A 45 -3.96 21.44 22.02
CA ASN A 45 -2.81 21.99 22.73
C ASN A 45 -2.84 23.52 22.74
N TYR A 46 -3.16 24.17 21.62
CA TYR A 46 -3.29 25.61 21.54
C TYR A 46 -4.38 26.14 22.45
N SER A 47 -5.56 25.50 22.43
CA SER A 47 -6.67 25.85 23.31
C SER A 47 -6.29 25.75 24.78
N LYS A 48 -5.67 24.61 25.17
CA LYS A 48 -5.20 24.40 26.54
C LYS A 48 -4.16 25.42 27.00
N GLN A 49 -3.14 25.67 26.17
CA GLN A 49 -2.10 26.64 26.50
C GLN A 49 -2.66 28.06 26.62
N ARG A 50 -3.57 28.47 25.73
CA ARG A 50 -4.22 29.80 25.78
C ARG A 50 -5.06 29.94 27.04
N PHE A 51 -5.81 28.90 27.41
CA PHE A 51 -6.60 28.88 28.66
C PHE A 51 -5.73 28.96 29.90
N GLU A 52 -4.67 28.15 30.00
CA GLU A 52 -3.73 28.20 31.15
C GLU A 52 -3.04 29.58 31.27
N LYS A 53 -2.66 30.16 30.16
CA LYS A 53 -2.11 31.53 30.14
C LYS A 53 -3.12 32.55 30.61
N PHE A 54 -4.35 32.48 30.15
CA PHE A 54 -5.45 33.34 30.57
C PHE A 54 -5.73 33.19 32.07
N LYS A 55 -5.82 32.00 32.57
CA LYS A 55 -6.02 31.68 33.97
C LYS A 55 -4.90 32.27 34.84
N THR A 56 -3.67 32.08 34.43
CA THR A 56 -2.49 32.63 35.13
C THR A 56 -2.52 34.16 35.20
N GLN A 57 -2.85 34.85 34.10
CA GLN A 57 -2.96 36.31 34.06
C GLN A 57 -4.11 36.81 34.94
N ASN A 58 -5.23 36.12 35.03
CA ASN A 58 -6.33 36.43 35.93
C ASN A 58 -5.89 36.34 37.40
N TYR A 59 -5.09 35.34 37.79
CA TYR A 59 -4.54 35.26 39.14
C TYR A 59 -3.56 36.38 39.44
N ILE A 60 -2.72 36.77 38.47
CA ILE A 60 -1.80 37.89 38.60
C ILE A 60 -2.60 39.19 38.85
N LEU A 61 -3.61 39.44 38.01
CA LEU A 61 -4.46 40.62 38.14
C LEU A 61 -5.22 40.61 39.48
N ARG A 62 -5.79 39.49 39.90
CA ARG A 62 -6.45 39.39 41.21
C ARG A 62 -5.51 39.74 42.36
N ASN A 63 -4.26 39.26 42.31
CA ASN A 63 -3.27 39.53 43.32
C ASN A 63 -2.81 41.03 43.27
N CYS A 64 -2.74 41.62 42.09
CA CYS A 64 -2.47 43.05 41.91
C CYS A 64 -3.62 43.90 42.57
N ILE A 65 -4.86 43.57 42.27
CA ILE A 65 -6.03 44.22 42.87
C ILE A 65 -5.98 44.18 44.40
N LEU A 66 -5.58 43.04 44.99
CA LEU A 66 -5.42 42.88 46.40
C LEU A 66 -4.23 43.65 46.97
N SER A 67 -3.06 43.62 46.35
CA SER A 67 -1.84 44.30 46.82
C SER A 67 -1.97 45.82 46.79
N GLU A 68 -2.68 46.33 45.80
CA GLU A 68 -2.93 47.76 45.60
C GLU A 68 -4.15 48.27 46.41
N ASN A 69 -4.82 47.44 47.21
CA ASN A 69 -6.08 47.74 47.88
C ASN A 69 -7.14 48.40 47.00
N TYR A 70 -7.18 47.97 45.71
CA TYR A 70 -8.02 48.58 44.67
C TYR A 70 -9.53 48.49 45.02
N MET A 71 -9.92 47.53 45.83
CA MET A 71 -11.33 47.39 46.28
C MET A 71 -11.80 48.55 47.19
N ASP A 72 -10.86 49.18 47.93
CA ASP A 72 -11.15 50.31 48.85
C ASP A 72 -10.76 51.65 48.22
N ASN A 73 -9.68 51.70 47.42
CA ASN A 73 -9.19 52.88 46.76
C ASN A 73 -8.93 52.59 45.25
N GLN A 74 -9.78 53.16 44.41
CA GLN A 74 -9.80 52.89 42.98
C GLN A 74 -8.76 53.67 42.16
N ASP A 75 -7.77 54.31 42.79
CA ASP A 75 -6.80 55.18 42.16
C ASP A 75 -5.44 54.49 41.79
N SER A 76 -5.43 53.15 41.63
CA SER A 76 -4.20 52.45 41.25
C SER A 76 -4.02 52.36 39.74
N GLU A 77 -3.10 53.15 39.19
CA GLU A 77 -2.70 53.09 37.79
C GLU A 77 -2.13 51.71 37.41
N ILE A 78 -1.50 51.02 38.38
CA ILE A 78 -0.90 49.68 38.13
C ILE A 78 -2.02 48.65 37.93
N ALA A 79 -3.05 48.65 38.77
CA ALA A 79 -4.19 47.71 38.63
C ALA A 79 -4.96 47.99 37.34
N GLU A 80 -5.16 49.23 36.95
CA GLU A 80 -5.82 49.62 35.70
C GLU A 80 -5.01 49.23 34.48
N ALA A 81 -3.67 49.41 34.51
CA ALA A 81 -2.80 48.96 33.43
C ALA A 81 -2.83 47.45 33.24
N GLU A 82 -2.80 46.65 34.32
CA GLU A 82 -2.91 45.18 34.28
C GLU A 82 -4.29 44.71 33.77
N MET A 83 -5.40 45.40 34.20
CA MET A 83 -6.74 45.12 33.63
C MET A 83 -6.78 45.38 32.13
N SER A 84 -6.24 46.52 31.70
CA SER A 84 -6.19 46.88 30.26
C SER A 84 -5.32 45.95 29.46
N GLN A 85 -4.18 45.51 30.01
CA GLN A 85 -3.29 44.55 29.38
C GLN A 85 -3.97 43.17 29.23
N LEU A 86 -4.66 42.70 30.27
CA LEU A 86 -5.42 41.45 30.23
C LEU A 86 -6.53 41.54 29.17
N ALA A 87 -7.33 42.61 29.20
CA ALA A 87 -8.45 42.80 28.26
C ALA A 87 -7.96 42.85 26.81
N THR A 88 -6.88 43.64 26.52
CA THR A 88 -6.32 43.76 25.17
C THR A 88 -5.65 42.47 24.72
N GLY A 89 -4.87 41.79 25.57
CA GLY A 89 -4.11 40.59 25.22
C GLY A 89 -4.98 39.38 24.91
N PHE A 90 -6.21 39.35 25.40
CA PHE A 90 -7.16 38.29 25.16
C PHE A 90 -8.41 38.72 24.35
N GLU A 91 -8.40 39.97 23.83
CA GLU A 91 -9.54 40.54 23.10
C GLU A 91 -10.83 40.41 23.95
N GLY A 92 -10.73 40.82 25.21
CA GLY A 92 -11.73 40.55 26.21
C GLY A 92 -12.13 41.75 27.01
N ARG A 93 -12.90 41.51 28.06
CA ARG A 93 -13.41 42.50 28.98
C ARG A 93 -13.11 42.06 30.40
N VAL A 94 -12.74 42.99 31.29
CA VAL A 94 -12.55 42.76 32.70
C VAL A 94 -13.46 43.69 33.46
N GLU A 95 -14.26 43.14 34.40
CA GLU A 95 -15.08 43.88 35.34
C GLU A 95 -14.65 43.51 36.77
N VAL A 96 -14.45 44.49 37.58
CA VAL A 96 -14.24 44.31 39.04
C VAL A 96 -15.52 44.67 39.76
N ILE A 97 -16.04 43.75 40.56
CA ILE A 97 -17.35 43.82 41.20
C ILE A 97 -17.15 43.78 42.73
N ASN A 98 -17.75 44.72 43.48
CA ASN A 98 -17.65 44.77 44.93
C ASN A 98 -18.63 43.76 45.63
N SER A 99 -18.58 43.68 46.94
CA SER A 99 -19.47 42.84 47.77
C SER A 99 -20.95 43.13 47.59
N ASP A 100 -21.30 44.34 47.13
CA ASP A 100 -22.70 44.76 46.89
C ASP A 100 -23.15 44.47 45.43
N TYR A 101 -22.38 43.65 44.68
CA TYR A 101 -22.62 43.34 43.28
C TYR A 101 -22.54 44.53 42.32
N ILE A 102 -21.94 45.65 42.73
CA ILE A 102 -21.74 46.85 41.89
C ILE A 102 -20.42 46.73 41.14
N ILE A 103 -20.45 46.98 39.84
CA ILE A 103 -19.25 47.04 39.01
C ILE A 103 -18.49 48.34 39.34
N ILE A 104 -17.35 48.23 40.01
CA ILE A 104 -16.51 49.36 40.39
C ILE A 104 -15.52 49.76 39.28
N LYS A 105 -15.16 48.83 38.40
CA LYS A 105 -14.34 49.08 37.23
C LYS A 105 -14.74 48.16 36.08
N ASP A 106 -14.74 48.73 34.87
CA ASP A 106 -14.99 48.07 33.62
C ASP A 106 -14.02 48.54 32.55
N THR A 107 -13.26 47.66 31.96
CA THR A 107 -12.30 48.02 30.90
C THR A 107 -12.97 48.61 29.65
N TYR A 108 -14.26 48.42 29.46
CA TYR A 108 -15.03 49.07 28.40
C TYR A 108 -15.69 50.36 28.81
N ASN A 109 -15.61 50.75 30.09
CA ASN A 109 -16.24 51.92 30.70
C ASN A 109 -17.76 52.07 30.43
N SER A 110 -18.44 50.98 30.14
CA SER A 110 -19.88 50.99 29.76
C SER A 110 -20.82 50.63 30.87
N ASP A 111 -20.37 49.86 31.86
CA ASP A 111 -21.23 49.30 32.91
C ASP A 111 -20.76 49.66 34.35
N GLU A 112 -19.83 50.59 34.51
CA GLU A 112 -19.40 51.09 35.83
C GLU A 112 -20.60 51.67 36.58
N GLY A 113 -20.70 51.31 37.86
CA GLY A 113 -21.83 51.68 38.73
C GLY A 113 -23.10 50.87 38.58
N LYS A 114 -23.17 49.96 37.57
CA LYS A 114 -24.30 49.04 37.40
C LYS A 114 -24.12 47.81 38.29
N THR A 115 -25.25 47.10 38.53
CA THR A 115 -25.25 45.86 39.32
C THR A 115 -25.12 44.66 38.40
N ASN A 116 -24.15 43.75 38.69
CA ASN A 116 -23.99 42.45 37.98
C ASN A 116 -24.36 41.32 38.93
N ILE A 117 -25.55 40.74 38.74
CA ILE A 117 -26.10 39.62 39.52
C ILE A 117 -26.16 38.34 38.66
N SER A 118 -25.23 38.17 37.71
CA SER A 118 -25.18 36.93 36.96
C SER A 118 -24.92 35.71 37.86
N SER A 119 -25.39 34.57 37.43
CA SER A 119 -25.24 33.32 38.22
C SER A 119 -23.78 33.00 38.54
N SER A 120 -22.87 33.40 37.64
CA SER A 120 -21.42 33.20 37.80
C SER A 120 -20.85 34.11 38.88
N VAL A 121 -21.27 35.38 38.90
CA VAL A 121 -20.86 36.33 39.95
C VAL A 121 -21.39 35.93 41.31
N ILE A 122 -22.67 35.50 41.40
CA ILE A 122 -23.25 34.99 42.64
C ILE A 122 -22.45 33.80 43.20
N LYS A 123 -22.06 32.86 42.34
CA LYS A 123 -21.23 31.73 42.77
C LYS A 123 -19.83 32.17 43.19
N ALA A 124 -19.24 33.14 42.51
CA ALA A 124 -17.92 33.65 42.90
C ALA A 124 -17.99 34.38 44.26
N MET A 125 -19.12 35.03 44.60
CA MET A 125 -19.34 35.63 45.93
C MET A 125 -19.52 34.59 47.05
N THR A 126 -19.68 33.29 46.73
CA THR A 126 -19.60 32.19 47.72
C THR A 126 -18.19 31.62 47.86
N GLY A 127 -17.22 32.09 47.05
CA GLY A 127 -15.83 31.67 47.12
C GLY A 127 -15.41 30.70 45.98
N ASP A 128 -16.34 30.36 45.10
CA ASP A 128 -16.09 29.43 44.03
C ASP A 128 -15.51 30.11 42.77
N GLU A 129 -14.55 29.48 42.13
CA GLU A 129 -14.13 29.87 40.77
C GLU A 129 -15.11 29.34 39.73
N VAL A 130 -15.53 30.20 38.79
CA VAL A 130 -16.54 29.83 37.78
C VAL A 130 -15.93 29.98 36.40
N TYR A 131 -16.08 28.94 35.59
CA TYR A 131 -15.66 28.90 34.20
C TYR A 131 -16.82 28.41 33.33
N ASN A 132 -17.22 29.23 32.34
CA ASN A 132 -18.24 28.89 31.35
C ASN A 132 -17.77 29.18 29.96
N TYR A 133 -18.01 28.25 29.03
CA TYR A 133 -17.75 28.43 27.60
C TYR A 133 -19.07 28.65 26.85
N TYR A 134 -19.18 29.75 26.14
CA TYR A 134 -20.32 30.10 25.31
C TYR A 134 -19.96 30.03 23.84
N GLU A 135 -20.23 28.86 23.25
CA GLU A 135 -19.82 28.55 21.88
C GLU A 135 -20.50 29.46 20.85
N GLU A 136 -21.81 29.70 20.99
CA GLU A 136 -22.60 30.53 20.06
C GLU A 136 -22.18 32.01 20.09
N GLN A 137 -21.81 32.52 21.25
CA GLN A 137 -21.38 33.90 21.45
C GLN A 137 -19.88 34.10 21.29
N GLU A 138 -19.13 33.02 21.07
CA GLU A 138 -17.69 33.05 20.82
C GLU A 138 -16.87 33.65 21.95
N TYR A 139 -17.25 33.43 23.22
CA TYR A 139 -16.47 33.85 24.35
C TYR A 139 -16.42 32.82 25.47
N VAL A 140 -15.40 33.00 26.30
CA VAL A 140 -15.26 32.31 27.58
C VAL A 140 -15.46 33.31 28.68
N GLU A 141 -16.22 32.92 29.69
CA GLU A 141 -16.42 33.64 30.91
C GLU A 141 -15.62 32.98 32.04
N TYR A 142 -14.87 33.76 32.78
CA TYR A 142 -14.14 33.29 33.93
C TYR A 142 -14.31 34.28 35.07
N VAL A 143 -14.86 33.80 36.22
CA VAL A 143 -15.12 34.64 37.36
C VAL A 143 -14.33 34.14 38.55
N LEU A 144 -13.50 35.03 39.13
CA LEU A 144 -12.67 34.74 40.27
C LEU A 144 -13.14 35.52 41.49
N PRO A 145 -13.29 34.89 42.66
CA PRO A 145 -13.50 35.63 43.92
C PRO A 145 -12.24 36.39 44.30
N ILE A 146 -12.44 37.65 44.75
CA ILE A 146 -11.40 38.50 45.37
C ILE A 146 -11.47 38.27 46.86
N ILE A 147 -10.54 37.48 47.38
CA ILE A 147 -10.56 37.00 48.76
C ILE A 147 -9.39 37.61 49.50
N SER A 148 -9.67 38.33 50.61
CA SER A 148 -8.66 38.77 51.54
C SER A 148 -8.58 37.82 52.73
N THR A 149 -7.37 37.42 53.10
CA THR A 149 -7.11 36.57 54.26
C THR A 149 -6.52 37.47 55.37
N ALA A 150 -7.28 37.79 56.35
CA ALA A 150 -6.78 38.49 57.54
C ALA A 150 -6.53 37.50 58.67
N THR A 151 -5.33 37.52 59.25
CA THR A 151 -5.02 36.70 60.45
C THR A 151 -5.36 37.51 61.69
N ASP A 152 -6.29 37.04 62.49
CA ASP A 152 -6.66 37.64 63.75
C ASP A 152 -5.50 37.55 64.77
N VAL A 153 -5.51 38.41 65.79
CA VAL A 153 -4.53 38.47 66.88
C VAL A 153 -4.31 37.10 67.55
N ASN A 154 -5.31 36.23 67.47
CA ASN A 154 -5.31 34.86 68.00
C ASN A 154 -4.75 33.82 67.03
N GLY A 155 -4.25 34.18 65.85
CA GLY A 155 -3.72 33.25 64.82
C GLY A 155 -4.77 32.55 63.96
N ASN A 156 -6.07 32.92 64.08
CA ASN A 156 -7.14 32.37 63.25
C ASN A 156 -7.19 33.16 61.92
N SER A 157 -7.10 32.44 60.81
CA SER A 157 -7.28 33.04 59.48
C SER A 157 -8.75 33.23 59.19
N GLN A 158 -9.24 34.47 59.12
CA GLN A 158 -10.57 34.77 58.59
C GLN A 158 -10.46 35.16 57.13
N THR A 159 -11.17 34.45 56.28
CA THR A 159 -11.31 34.76 54.87
C THR A 159 -12.53 35.64 54.63
N LYS A 160 -12.32 36.83 54.08
CA LYS A 160 -13.39 37.75 53.71
C LYS A 160 -13.41 37.93 52.19
N ILE A 161 -14.55 37.70 51.58
CA ILE A 161 -14.76 37.95 50.15
C ILE A 161 -15.00 39.46 49.99
N LEU A 162 -14.13 40.12 49.27
CA LEU A 162 -14.19 41.58 49.00
C LEU A 162 -15.01 41.88 47.75
N GLY A 163 -15.13 40.89 46.84
CA GLY A 163 -15.84 41.03 45.60
C GLY A 163 -15.51 39.91 44.63
N ALA A 164 -15.78 40.13 43.35
CA ALA A 164 -15.46 39.22 42.29
C ALA A 164 -14.84 39.94 41.08
N MET A 165 -13.89 39.29 40.42
CA MET A 165 -13.34 39.72 39.19
C MET A 165 -14.01 38.88 38.07
N TYR A 166 -14.77 39.53 37.21
CA TYR A 166 -15.46 38.94 36.08
C TYR A 166 -14.66 39.24 34.83
N THR A 167 -14.19 38.22 34.16
CA THR A 167 -13.44 38.34 32.92
C THR A 167 -14.10 37.55 31.81
N ARG A 168 -14.10 38.15 30.61
CA ARG A 168 -14.60 37.54 29.41
C ARG A 168 -13.52 37.68 28.34
N TYR A 169 -13.19 36.60 27.61
CA TYR A 169 -12.29 36.67 26.50
C TYR A 169 -12.87 36.06 25.22
N SER A 170 -12.51 36.63 24.07
CA SER A 170 -12.94 36.16 22.77
C SER A 170 -12.26 34.85 22.39
N THR A 171 -13.02 33.93 21.77
CA THR A 171 -12.52 32.72 21.14
C THR A 171 -12.27 32.88 19.65
N THR A 172 -12.43 34.09 19.08
CA THR A 172 -12.24 34.37 17.66
C THR A 172 -10.83 34.02 17.17
N ALA A 173 -9.80 34.42 17.92
CA ALA A 173 -8.40 34.05 17.61
C ALA A 173 -8.16 32.53 17.61
N PHE A 174 -8.91 31.77 18.42
CA PHE A 174 -8.88 30.32 18.39
C PHE A 174 -9.49 29.76 17.09
N LYS A 175 -10.61 30.33 16.62
CA LYS A 175 -11.21 29.95 15.34
C LYS A 175 -10.34 30.29 14.14
N GLU A 176 -9.72 31.46 14.13
CA GLU A 176 -8.77 31.85 13.09
C GLU A 176 -7.57 30.90 13.01
N PHE A 177 -6.99 30.53 14.16
CA PHE A 177 -5.93 29.53 14.24
C PHE A 177 -6.39 28.17 13.71
N TYR A 178 -7.59 27.73 14.09
CA TYR A 178 -8.18 26.48 13.62
C TYR A 178 -8.33 26.45 12.10
N TYR A 179 -8.91 27.51 11.48
CA TYR A 179 -9.05 27.59 10.04
C TYR A 179 -7.70 27.68 9.32
N THR A 180 -6.74 28.37 9.91
CA THR A 180 -5.38 28.43 9.36
C THR A 180 -4.73 27.06 9.30
N ILE A 181 -4.83 26.28 10.38
CA ILE A 181 -4.33 24.89 10.40
C ILE A 181 -5.06 24.01 9.38
N LEU A 182 -6.40 24.11 9.29
CA LEU A 182 -7.17 23.37 8.29
C LEU A 182 -6.72 23.68 6.86
N ASN A 183 -6.48 24.95 6.53
CA ASN A 183 -6.00 25.33 5.21
C ASN A 183 -4.62 24.73 4.90
N TYR A 184 -3.68 24.73 5.85
CA TYR A 184 -2.38 24.09 5.67
C TYR A 184 -2.51 22.57 5.49
N ILE A 185 -3.36 21.90 6.27
CA ILE A 185 -3.61 20.48 6.14
C ILE A 185 -4.16 20.15 4.75
N VAL A 186 -5.15 20.90 4.26
CA VAL A 186 -5.73 20.69 2.92
C VAL A 186 -4.69 20.84 1.81
N VAL A 187 -3.82 21.87 1.91
CA VAL A 187 -2.75 22.08 0.91
C VAL A 187 -1.74 20.94 0.93
N ILE A 188 -1.33 20.50 2.12
CA ILE A 188 -0.40 19.38 2.30
C ILE A 188 -1.01 18.08 1.78
N ASP A 189 -2.27 17.79 2.11
CA ASP A 189 -2.97 16.59 1.65
C ASP A 189 -3.11 16.56 0.13
N LEU A 190 -3.36 17.71 -0.50
CA LEU A 190 -3.42 17.81 -1.96
C LEU A 190 -2.06 17.52 -2.60
N LEU A 191 -0.97 18.08 -2.08
CA LEU A 191 0.39 17.82 -2.56
C LEU A 191 0.79 16.35 -2.39
N LEU A 192 0.52 15.78 -1.22
CA LEU A 192 0.78 14.37 -0.92
C LEU A 192 -0.12 13.44 -1.76
N GLY A 193 -1.35 13.85 -2.05
CA GLY A 193 -2.25 13.13 -2.95
C GLY A 193 -1.70 13.03 -4.39
N VAL A 194 -1.19 14.14 -4.93
CA VAL A 194 -0.52 14.16 -6.25
C VAL A 194 0.73 13.28 -6.22
N PHE A 195 1.55 13.38 -5.18
CA PHE A 195 2.73 12.53 -5.00
C PHE A 195 2.35 11.04 -4.93
N ALA A 196 1.32 10.69 -4.17
CA ALA A 196 0.81 9.32 -4.06
C ALA A 196 0.32 8.77 -5.40
N LEU A 197 -0.35 9.59 -6.23
CA LEU A 197 -0.77 9.21 -7.58
C LEU A 197 0.43 8.88 -8.47
N ILE A 198 1.46 9.73 -8.46
CA ILE A 198 2.68 9.52 -9.26
C ILE A 198 3.40 8.25 -8.81
N MET A 199 3.61 8.08 -7.51
CA MET A 199 4.29 6.91 -6.96
C MET A 199 3.53 5.60 -7.22
N SER A 200 2.20 5.61 -7.06
CA SER A 200 1.35 4.44 -7.36
C SER A 200 1.39 4.07 -8.84
N TRP A 201 1.44 5.06 -9.73
CA TRP A 201 1.58 4.82 -11.16
C TRP A 201 2.94 4.22 -11.53
N ILE A 202 4.04 4.71 -10.91
CA ILE A 202 5.39 4.17 -11.09
C ILE A 202 5.46 2.72 -10.56
N CYS A 203 5.00 2.47 -9.32
CA CYS A 203 4.97 1.14 -8.72
C CYS A 203 4.17 0.15 -9.56
N SER A 204 2.97 0.55 -10.02
CA SER A 204 2.13 -0.29 -10.88
C SER A 204 2.84 -0.67 -12.18
N ARG A 205 3.61 0.26 -12.80
CA ARG A 205 4.39 -0.04 -14.01
C ARG A 205 5.55 -0.99 -13.73
N ILE A 206 6.31 -0.75 -12.69
CA ILE A 206 7.50 -1.56 -12.35
C ILE A 206 7.09 -3.00 -12.04
N LEU A 207 6.05 -3.19 -11.22
CA LEU A 207 5.62 -4.52 -10.78
C LEU A 207 4.90 -5.33 -11.87
N VAL A 208 4.12 -4.68 -12.73
CA VAL A 208 3.29 -5.41 -13.70
C VAL A 208 3.97 -5.60 -15.06
N LYS A 209 4.94 -4.76 -15.43
CA LYS A 209 5.63 -4.85 -16.73
C LYS A 209 6.29 -6.21 -16.98
N PRO A 210 7.04 -6.79 -16.02
CA PRO A 210 7.67 -8.10 -16.24
C PRO A 210 6.66 -9.23 -16.42
N ILE A 211 5.56 -9.20 -15.66
CA ILE A 211 4.49 -10.21 -15.78
C ILE A 211 3.87 -10.18 -17.19
N LYS A 212 3.65 -8.99 -17.72
CA LYS A 212 3.14 -8.83 -19.09
C LYS A 212 4.09 -9.34 -20.14
N SER A 213 5.41 -9.18 -19.95
CA SER A 213 6.42 -9.74 -20.85
C SER A 213 6.38 -11.27 -20.89
N ILE A 214 6.12 -11.91 -19.74
CA ILE A 214 5.93 -13.36 -19.67
C ILE A 214 4.67 -13.77 -20.43
N GLU A 215 3.53 -13.09 -20.23
CA GLU A 215 2.28 -13.34 -20.95
C GLU A 215 2.47 -13.26 -22.47
N GLU A 216 3.09 -12.18 -22.98
CA GLU A 216 3.37 -11.99 -24.40
C GLU A 216 4.31 -13.08 -24.97
N SER A 217 5.23 -13.60 -24.16
CA SER A 217 6.15 -14.66 -24.58
C SER A 217 5.46 -16.02 -24.61
N ILE A 218 4.58 -16.31 -23.66
CA ILE A 218 3.71 -17.52 -23.68
C ILE A 218 2.88 -17.52 -24.96
N GLU A 219 2.27 -16.40 -25.33
CA GLU A 219 1.48 -16.29 -26.55
C GLU A 219 2.32 -16.54 -27.80
N ARG A 220 3.56 -16.02 -27.87
CA ARG A 220 4.48 -16.29 -29.02
C ARG A 220 4.86 -17.75 -29.11
N ILE A 221 5.14 -18.40 -27.98
CA ILE A 221 5.49 -19.83 -27.93
C ILE A 221 4.29 -20.68 -28.36
N SER A 222 3.08 -20.36 -27.87
CA SER A 222 1.84 -21.02 -28.29
C SER A 222 1.59 -20.92 -29.80
N ASN A 223 2.03 -19.84 -30.43
CA ASN A 223 1.99 -19.62 -31.87
C ASN A 223 3.18 -20.24 -32.64
N GLY A 224 3.99 -21.09 -31.98
CA GLY A 224 5.09 -21.84 -32.61
C GLY A 224 6.45 -21.15 -32.61
N ASN A 225 6.60 -19.96 -32.01
CA ASN A 225 7.89 -19.27 -31.93
C ASN A 225 8.65 -19.64 -30.65
N LEU A 226 9.34 -20.78 -30.68
CA LEU A 226 10.14 -21.30 -29.56
C LEU A 226 11.46 -20.53 -29.31
N LYS A 227 11.79 -19.52 -30.12
CA LYS A 227 12.98 -18.68 -29.92
C LYS A 227 12.68 -17.40 -29.12
N ALA A 228 11.48 -17.26 -28.56
CA ALA A 228 11.10 -16.11 -27.75
C ALA A 228 11.78 -16.20 -26.39
N ASN A 229 12.80 -15.37 -26.17
CA ASN A 229 13.52 -15.25 -24.90
C ASN A 229 13.14 -13.94 -24.21
N ILE A 230 12.94 -13.96 -22.89
CA ILE A 230 12.63 -12.78 -22.10
C ILE A 230 13.91 -12.25 -21.47
N GLU A 231 14.18 -10.95 -21.60
CA GLU A 231 15.30 -10.32 -20.91
C GLU A 231 15.11 -10.38 -19.39
N GLU A 232 16.13 -10.81 -18.65
CA GLU A 232 16.15 -10.87 -17.20
C GLU A 232 16.24 -9.46 -16.58
N LYS A 233 15.11 -8.72 -16.61
CA LYS A 233 14.98 -7.39 -16.01
C LYS A 233 13.96 -7.42 -14.86
N GLY A 234 14.24 -6.68 -13.78
CA GLY A 234 13.35 -6.55 -12.63
C GLY A 234 14.01 -6.95 -11.31
N GLU A 235 13.19 -7.12 -10.27
CA GLU A 235 13.61 -7.57 -8.94
C GLU A 235 14.06 -9.04 -8.95
N THR A 236 14.75 -9.47 -7.89
CA THR A 236 15.37 -10.80 -7.81
C THR A 236 14.36 -11.92 -8.03
N GLU A 237 13.19 -11.84 -7.43
CA GLU A 237 12.11 -12.84 -7.55
C GLU A 237 11.59 -12.93 -8.98
N VAL A 238 11.41 -11.80 -9.63
CA VAL A 238 10.96 -11.73 -11.03
C VAL A 238 12.02 -12.25 -11.97
N LYS A 239 13.30 -11.93 -11.74
CA LYS A 239 14.43 -12.50 -12.52
C LYS A 239 14.49 -14.01 -12.41
N ASN A 240 14.27 -14.56 -11.22
CA ASN A 240 14.24 -16.00 -11.02
C ASN A 240 13.12 -16.66 -11.84
N ILE A 241 11.91 -16.10 -11.78
CA ILE A 241 10.78 -16.60 -12.59
C ILE A 241 11.10 -16.53 -14.10
N ILE A 242 11.67 -15.43 -14.57
CA ILE A 242 12.05 -15.27 -15.97
C ILE A 242 13.11 -16.31 -16.36
N ARG A 243 14.11 -16.57 -15.51
CA ARG A 243 15.14 -17.58 -15.75
C ARG A 243 14.55 -18.98 -15.86
N GLU A 244 13.73 -19.39 -14.91
CA GLU A 244 13.05 -20.68 -14.93
C GLU A 244 12.16 -20.83 -16.17
N PHE A 245 11.45 -19.77 -16.54
CA PHE A 245 10.66 -19.73 -17.75
C PHE A 245 11.53 -19.91 -19.03
N ASN A 246 12.63 -19.19 -19.15
CA ASN A 246 13.55 -19.31 -20.28
C ASN A 246 14.15 -20.70 -20.36
N GLN A 247 14.51 -21.33 -19.23
CA GLN A 247 14.97 -22.72 -19.20
C GLN A 247 13.91 -23.69 -19.69
N MET A 248 12.65 -23.51 -19.26
CA MET A 248 11.54 -24.33 -19.76
C MET A 248 11.35 -24.21 -21.27
N VAL A 249 11.43 -22.98 -21.81
CA VAL A 249 11.35 -22.73 -23.25
C VAL A 249 12.50 -23.41 -24.01
N GLU A 250 13.72 -23.36 -23.48
CA GLU A 250 14.89 -24.04 -24.07
C GLU A 250 14.69 -25.57 -24.11
N ILE A 251 14.15 -26.15 -23.02
CA ILE A 251 13.84 -27.58 -22.97
C ILE A 251 12.82 -27.96 -24.07
N ILE A 252 11.73 -27.15 -24.18
CA ILE A 252 10.69 -27.39 -25.19
C ILE A 252 11.28 -27.27 -26.59
N ALA A 253 12.11 -26.26 -26.86
CA ALA A 253 12.74 -26.08 -28.17
C ALA A 253 13.66 -27.26 -28.54
N LYS A 254 14.47 -27.75 -27.58
CA LYS A 254 15.30 -28.94 -27.78
C LYS A 254 14.49 -30.20 -28.05
N GLN A 255 13.37 -30.37 -27.32
CA GLN A 255 12.47 -31.51 -27.56
C GLN A 255 11.83 -31.45 -28.96
N ASP A 256 11.41 -30.27 -29.40
CA ASP A 256 10.83 -30.12 -30.74
C ASP A 256 11.87 -30.35 -31.84
N GLU A 257 13.10 -29.85 -31.70
CA GLU A 257 14.20 -30.11 -32.60
C GLU A 257 14.53 -31.60 -32.68
N SER A 258 14.65 -32.26 -31.50
CA SER A 258 14.89 -33.72 -31.46
C SER A 258 13.78 -34.48 -32.13
N ARG A 259 12.50 -34.11 -31.93
CA ARG A 259 11.34 -34.72 -32.59
C ARG A 259 11.39 -34.51 -34.10
N GLN A 260 11.75 -33.31 -34.60
CA GLN A 260 11.88 -33.06 -36.05
C GLN A 260 13.00 -33.87 -36.65
N GLN A 261 14.16 -33.98 -36.01
CA GLN A 261 15.27 -34.81 -36.43
C GLN A 261 14.89 -36.27 -36.48
N PHE A 262 14.19 -36.77 -35.43
CA PHE A 262 13.69 -38.13 -35.39
C PHE A 262 12.78 -38.44 -36.61
N VAL A 263 11.75 -37.59 -36.85
CA VAL A 263 10.86 -37.75 -37.99
C VAL A 263 11.62 -37.74 -39.33
N SER A 264 12.60 -36.84 -39.46
CA SER A 264 13.43 -36.77 -40.67
C SER A 264 14.26 -38.03 -40.86
N ASN A 265 14.95 -38.51 -39.83
CA ASN A 265 15.79 -39.69 -39.89
C ASN A 265 14.94 -40.95 -40.20
N VAL A 266 13.79 -41.14 -39.52
CA VAL A 266 12.86 -42.22 -39.79
C VAL A 266 12.40 -42.20 -41.26
N SER A 267 12.03 -41.03 -41.78
CA SER A 267 11.61 -40.87 -43.16
C SER A 267 12.71 -41.26 -44.18
N HIS A 268 13.95 -40.94 -43.86
CA HIS A 268 15.09 -41.31 -44.66
C HIS A 268 15.39 -42.81 -44.61
N GLU A 269 15.39 -43.43 -43.40
CA GLU A 269 15.69 -44.83 -43.21
C GLU A 269 14.59 -45.76 -43.82
N LEU A 270 13.33 -45.35 -43.85
CA LEU A 270 12.23 -46.08 -44.47
C LEU A 270 12.20 -45.86 -45.99
N LYS A 271 12.59 -44.68 -46.50
CA LYS A 271 12.53 -44.40 -47.94
C LYS A 271 13.51 -45.24 -48.76
N THR A 272 14.68 -45.53 -48.22
CA THR A 272 15.74 -46.28 -48.90
C THR A 272 15.30 -47.71 -49.27
N PRO A 273 14.88 -48.58 -48.33
CA PRO A 273 14.44 -49.92 -48.62
C PRO A 273 13.20 -49.96 -49.54
N ILE A 274 12.23 -49.06 -49.33
CA ILE A 274 11.05 -48.94 -50.18
C ILE A 274 11.45 -48.62 -51.62
N THR A 275 12.43 -47.73 -51.82
CA THR A 275 12.90 -47.38 -53.15
C THR A 275 13.65 -48.55 -53.82
N SER A 276 14.46 -49.30 -53.03
CA SER A 276 15.14 -50.49 -53.48
C SER A 276 14.14 -51.57 -53.94
N MET A 277 13.15 -51.90 -53.11
CA MET A 277 12.07 -52.84 -53.44
C MET A 277 11.33 -52.39 -54.70
N LYS A 278 11.03 -51.12 -54.84
CA LYS A 278 10.36 -50.56 -56.02
C LYS A 278 11.16 -50.76 -57.28
N VAL A 279 12.45 -50.47 -57.25
CA VAL A 279 13.35 -50.64 -58.41
C VAL A 279 13.41 -52.13 -58.84
N LEU A 280 13.53 -53.05 -57.89
CA LEU A 280 13.50 -54.49 -58.15
C LEU A 280 12.18 -54.91 -58.75
N ALA A 281 11.05 -54.49 -58.18
CA ALA A 281 9.72 -54.79 -58.70
C ALA A 281 9.48 -54.21 -60.12
N ASP A 282 9.86 -52.90 -60.32
CA ASP A 282 9.69 -52.25 -61.61
C ASP A 282 10.56 -52.92 -62.71
N SER A 283 11.74 -53.46 -62.31
CA SER A 283 12.61 -54.21 -63.21
C SER A 283 12.00 -55.54 -63.66
N LEU A 284 11.24 -56.20 -62.78
CA LEU A 284 10.51 -57.41 -63.11
C LEU A 284 9.28 -57.15 -64.00
N VAL A 285 8.56 -56.08 -63.74
CA VAL A 285 7.34 -55.72 -64.49
C VAL A 285 7.67 -55.25 -65.91
N GLY A 286 8.84 -54.63 -66.09
CA GLY A 286 9.27 -54.04 -67.37
C GLY A 286 9.91 -55.00 -68.36
N GLN A 287 10.11 -56.27 -67.99
CA GLN A 287 10.75 -57.27 -68.86
C GLN A 287 9.80 -58.36 -69.37
N GLU A 288 9.76 -58.61 -70.66
CA GLU A 288 9.07 -59.74 -71.25
C GLU A 288 10.02 -60.99 -71.32
N ASN A 289 9.54 -62.20 -70.83
CA ASN A 289 10.29 -63.46 -70.77
C ASN A 289 11.49 -63.46 -69.79
N VAL A 290 11.27 -63.05 -68.54
CA VAL A 290 12.27 -63.19 -67.48
C VAL A 290 12.53 -64.66 -67.18
N PRO A 291 13.78 -65.15 -67.12
CA PRO A 291 14.11 -66.53 -66.72
C PRO A 291 13.59 -66.79 -65.28
N GLU A 292 13.08 -67.98 -65.00
CA GLU A 292 12.50 -68.30 -63.68
C GLU A 292 13.50 -68.16 -62.55
N GLU A 293 14.75 -68.46 -62.77
CA GLU A 293 15.86 -68.25 -61.78
C GLU A 293 16.03 -66.84 -61.41
N LEU A 294 16.02 -65.87 -62.36
CA LEU A 294 16.16 -64.45 -62.13
C LEU A 294 14.92 -63.87 -61.42
N TYR A 295 13.72 -64.44 -61.77
CA TYR A 295 12.47 -64.07 -61.09
C TYR A 295 12.52 -64.43 -59.60
N GLN A 296 13.01 -65.65 -59.30
CA GLN A 296 13.19 -66.06 -57.89
C GLN A 296 14.23 -65.28 -57.13
N GLU A 297 15.32 -64.89 -57.76
CA GLU A 297 16.35 -64.03 -57.17
C GLU A 297 15.81 -62.64 -56.77
N PHE A 298 15.10 -61.94 -57.67
CA PHE A 298 14.50 -60.64 -57.40
C PHE A 298 13.44 -60.73 -56.31
N LEU A 299 12.57 -61.76 -56.30
CA LEU A 299 11.58 -61.95 -55.23
C LEU A 299 12.26 -62.24 -53.89
N THR A 300 13.36 -63.00 -53.90
CA THR A 300 14.14 -63.26 -52.69
C THR A 300 14.78 -61.98 -52.14
N ASP A 301 15.29 -61.11 -52.98
CA ASP A 301 15.88 -59.86 -52.58
C ASP A 301 14.82 -58.84 -52.09
N ILE A 302 13.64 -58.82 -52.72
CA ILE A 302 12.49 -58.04 -52.20
C ILE A 302 12.07 -58.56 -50.81
N ALA A 303 12.00 -59.90 -50.63
CA ALA A 303 11.64 -60.50 -49.34
C ALA A 303 12.67 -60.13 -48.23
N LYS A 304 13.97 -60.14 -48.53
CA LYS A 304 15.04 -59.73 -47.61
C LYS A 304 14.89 -58.25 -47.22
N GLU A 305 14.54 -57.39 -48.17
CA GLU A 305 14.39 -55.97 -47.93
C GLU A 305 13.14 -55.67 -47.06
N ILE A 306 12.07 -56.44 -47.23
CA ILE A 306 10.87 -56.41 -46.36
C ILE A 306 11.20 -56.84 -44.92
N ASP A 307 12.00 -57.91 -44.76
CA ASP A 307 12.44 -58.36 -43.44
C ASP A 307 13.28 -57.29 -42.73
N ARG A 308 14.22 -56.65 -43.50
CA ARG A 308 15.03 -55.55 -43.02
C ARG A 308 14.18 -54.34 -42.58
N GLU A 309 13.12 -53.99 -43.34
CA GLU A 309 12.21 -52.91 -42.97
C GLU A 309 11.42 -53.21 -41.72
N ASN A 310 10.97 -54.46 -41.52
CA ASN A 310 10.32 -54.90 -40.28
C ASN A 310 11.23 -54.79 -39.05
N ASP A 311 12.52 -55.11 -39.21
CA ASP A 311 13.53 -54.92 -38.15
C ASP A 311 13.68 -53.43 -37.80
N ILE A 312 13.79 -52.56 -38.77
CA ILE A 312 13.87 -51.10 -38.55
C ILE A 312 12.62 -50.60 -37.83
N ILE A 313 11.43 -50.98 -38.26
CA ILE A 313 10.17 -50.60 -37.60
C ILE A 313 10.14 -51.10 -36.15
N THR A 314 10.60 -52.31 -35.92
CA THR A 314 10.61 -52.92 -34.54
C THR A 314 11.59 -52.14 -33.66
N ASP A 315 12.77 -51.78 -34.14
CA ASP A 315 13.76 -50.98 -33.44
C ASP A 315 13.24 -49.57 -33.11
N LEU A 316 12.56 -48.94 -34.08
CA LEU A 316 11.89 -47.65 -33.89
C LEU A 316 10.79 -47.72 -32.79
N LEU A 317 9.97 -48.72 -32.82
CA LEU A 317 8.91 -48.95 -31.80
C LEU A 317 9.52 -49.16 -30.40
N ASN A 318 10.61 -49.93 -30.32
CA ASN A 318 11.33 -50.13 -29.07
C ASN A 318 11.93 -48.80 -28.55
N LEU A 319 12.52 -47.98 -29.43
CA LEU A 319 13.07 -46.67 -29.10
C LEU A 319 12.00 -45.71 -28.56
N VAL A 320 10.81 -45.63 -29.22
CA VAL A 320 9.68 -44.82 -28.77
C VAL A 320 9.13 -45.30 -27.41
N ARG A 321 9.08 -46.64 -27.18
CA ARG A 321 8.68 -47.18 -25.88
C ARG A 321 9.66 -46.82 -24.78
N MET A 322 10.97 -46.89 -25.03
CA MET A 322 12.02 -46.49 -24.06
C MET A 322 11.95 -45.03 -23.75
N ASP A 323 11.70 -44.17 -24.74
CA ASP A 323 11.61 -42.71 -24.57
C ASP A 323 10.34 -42.30 -23.80
N SER A 324 9.27 -43.06 -23.87
CA SER A 324 8.03 -42.81 -23.13
C SER A 324 8.11 -43.09 -21.62
N GLY A 325 9.23 -43.60 -21.12
CA GLY A 325 9.49 -43.87 -19.70
C GLY A 325 8.56 -44.92 -19.05
N ASN A 326 7.72 -45.59 -19.84
CA ASN A 326 6.74 -46.55 -19.33
C ASN A 326 7.30 -47.97 -19.17
N ASP A 327 8.48 -48.28 -19.72
CA ASP A 327 9.12 -49.55 -19.50
C ASP A 327 9.77 -49.57 -18.13
N LYS A 328 9.26 -50.38 -17.22
CA LYS A 328 9.91 -50.70 -15.96
C LYS A 328 11.23 -51.40 -16.26
N ILE A 329 12.31 -50.66 -16.32
CA ILE A 329 13.65 -51.20 -16.38
C ILE A 329 13.84 -52.08 -15.14
N ASN A 330 13.91 -53.39 -15.34
CA ASN A 330 14.13 -54.34 -14.27
C ASN A 330 15.61 -54.30 -13.87
N ILE A 331 15.94 -53.39 -12.97
CA ILE A 331 17.33 -53.24 -12.46
C ILE A 331 17.57 -54.41 -11.50
N SER A 332 18.41 -55.35 -11.95
CA SER A 332 18.87 -56.49 -11.12
C SER A 332 20.38 -56.55 -11.09
N THR A 333 20.92 -57.06 -9.98
CA THR A 333 22.36 -57.30 -9.87
C THR A 333 22.72 -58.48 -10.76
N VAL A 334 23.54 -58.28 -11.77
CA VAL A 334 23.94 -59.31 -12.74
C VAL A 334 25.44 -59.51 -12.65
N ASN A 335 25.89 -60.77 -12.66
CA ASN A 335 27.31 -61.11 -12.75
C ASN A 335 27.79 -60.83 -14.19
N ILE A 336 28.68 -59.87 -14.36
CA ILE A 336 29.19 -59.46 -15.68
C ILE A 336 29.81 -60.61 -16.44
N ASN A 337 30.53 -61.53 -15.80
CA ASN A 337 31.20 -62.63 -16.43
C ASN A 337 30.16 -63.63 -17.05
N GLU A 338 29.09 -63.92 -16.30
CA GLU A 338 28.00 -64.80 -16.77
C GLU A 338 27.24 -64.15 -17.93
N LEU A 339 27.01 -62.80 -17.87
CA LEU A 339 26.38 -62.08 -18.93
C LEU A 339 27.22 -62.10 -20.23
N VAL A 340 28.50 -61.87 -20.12
CA VAL A 340 29.45 -61.94 -21.25
C VAL A 340 29.51 -63.33 -21.83
N GLU A 341 29.62 -64.39 -21.01
CA GLU A 341 29.59 -65.80 -21.51
C GLU A 341 28.29 -66.17 -22.20
N SER A 342 27.15 -65.74 -21.67
CA SER A 342 25.83 -65.99 -22.26
C SER A 342 25.68 -65.27 -23.61
N THR A 343 26.18 -64.04 -23.71
CA THR A 343 26.18 -63.22 -24.95
C THR A 343 27.11 -63.82 -25.96
N LEU A 344 28.32 -64.25 -25.59
CA LEU A 344 29.25 -64.92 -26.49
C LEU A 344 28.72 -66.26 -27.04
N LYS A 345 27.99 -67.01 -26.20
CA LYS A 345 27.31 -68.24 -26.62
C LYS A 345 26.21 -67.97 -27.68
N ARG A 346 25.51 -66.85 -27.63
CA ARG A 346 24.52 -66.46 -28.61
C ARG A 346 25.12 -65.99 -29.92
N LEU A 347 26.33 -65.43 -29.91
CA LEU A 347 27.05 -64.90 -31.06
C LEU A 347 27.93 -65.96 -31.75
N ARG A 348 28.11 -67.14 -31.18
CA ARG A 348 28.81 -68.22 -31.85
C ARG A 348 27.85 -68.89 -32.84
N PRO A 349 28.22 -68.98 -34.14
CA PRO A 349 27.40 -69.63 -35.17
C PRO A 349 27.20 -71.14 -34.90
#